data_66e47e9cdee5fa2ee12d8baa69e9e399
#
_entry.id   66e47e9cdee5fa2ee12d8baa69e9e399
#
_cell.length_a   1.000
_cell.length_b   1.000
_cell.length_c   1.000
_cell.angle_alpha   90.00
_cell.angle_beta   90.00
_cell.angle_gamma   90.00
#
_symmetry.space_group_name_H-M   'P 1'
#
loop_
_entity.id
_entity.type
_entity.pdbx_description
1 polymer ?
#
loop_
_entity_poly.entity_id
_entity_poly.type
_entity_poly.pdbx_seq_one_letter_code
_entity_poly.pdbx_strand_id
1 'polypeptide(L)'
;MQPTLIRQILISFLAVCAGFALSWIVSLYVLQSVDTLLAGEAAAREGVAQARELLQNGQVLVLLLGLAGFLGGLVGMSIASSQTTRMLGRLKQATQQLADVVLDQELPENGSNVSDDMERDIREMMRKIQESQQLCLDASPLTRLPGNIAIEQVLQGKMALGEKFALCYIDLDDFKAFNDRYGYARGSELIKITGEIIYRTKDECGDPDDFVGHIGGDDFVLITAPDNVEAVCQAIIAAFDSVVPDYYDPEDRARGYIEGTDRYGVTRRFPLMSISIAVVTDARRNFSTPLQIAQVASEIKDYVKSLPGSNYLVDRRGGQRVNM
;
A
#
# COMPACT_ATOMS: atom_id res chain seq x y z
N MET A 1 12.80 -11.55 13.15
CA MET A 1 13.27 -10.90 11.89
C MET A 1 12.58 -11.60 10.73
N GLN A 2 11.87 -10.85 9.89
CA GLN A 2 11.19 -11.45 8.74
C GLN A 2 12.23 -12.03 7.77
N PRO A 3 12.03 -13.27 7.27
CA PRO A 3 12.97 -13.92 6.34
C PRO A 3 13.22 -13.13 5.06
N THR A 4 12.29 -12.26 4.67
CA THR A 4 12.38 -11.35 3.53
C THR A 4 13.45 -10.27 3.70
N LEU A 5 13.63 -9.72 4.91
CA LEU A 5 14.62 -8.67 5.20
C LEU A 5 16.05 -9.22 5.14
N ILE A 6 16.27 -10.43 5.70
CA ILE A 6 17.55 -11.12 5.65
C ILE A 6 17.93 -11.42 4.20
N ARG A 7 16.96 -11.85 3.39
CA ARG A 7 17.17 -12.15 1.98
C ARG A 7 17.53 -10.90 1.17
N GLN A 8 16.89 -9.76 1.42
CA GLN A 8 17.23 -8.50 0.76
C GLN A 8 18.64 -8.01 1.13
N ILE A 9 19.01 -8.08 2.39
CA ILE A 9 20.36 -7.71 2.85
C ILE A 9 21.42 -8.61 2.22
N LEU A 10 21.16 -9.94 2.15
CA LEU A 10 22.06 -10.90 1.53
C LEU A 10 22.23 -10.64 0.02
N ILE A 11 21.15 -10.32 -0.67
CA ILE A 11 21.17 -9.99 -2.11
C ILE A 11 21.95 -8.69 -2.34
N SER A 12 21.75 -7.65 -1.55
CA SER A 12 22.48 -6.39 -1.64
C SER A 12 23.97 -6.59 -1.36
N PHE A 13 24.31 -7.40 -0.37
CA PHE A 13 25.71 -7.75 -0.05
C PHE A 13 26.37 -8.52 -1.19
N LEU A 14 25.71 -9.52 -1.77
CA LEU A 14 26.20 -10.26 -2.93
C LEU A 14 26.42 -9.38 -4.15
N ALA A 15 25.52 -8.43 -4.40
CA ALA A 15 25.64 -7.47 -5.50
C ALA A 15 26.87 -6.56 -5.33
N VAL A 16 27.14 -6.07 -4.11
CA VAL A 16 28.33 -5.28 -3.79
C VAL A 16 29.60 -6.10 -3.96
N CYS A 17 29.64 -7.35 -3.45
CA CYS A 17 30.78 -8.24 -3.64
C CYS A 17 31.06 -8.57 -5.10
N ALA A 18 30.01 -8.80 -5.90
CA ALA A 18 30.13 -9.02 -7.35
C ALA A 18 30.69 -7.79 -8.08
N GLY A 19 30.27 -6.57 -7.70
CA GLY A 19 30.81 -5.32 -8.23
C GLY A 19 32.31 -5.14 -7.95
N PHE A 20 32.74 -5.47 -6.73
CA PHE A 20 34.17 -5.45 -6.37
C PHE A 20 34.98 -6.49 -7.12
N ALA A 21 34.47 -7.71 -7.27
CA ALA A 21 35.13 -8.76 -8.03
C ALA A 21 35.30 -8.36 -9.52
N LEU A 22 34.26 -7.77 -10.10
CA LEU A 22 34.30 -7.29 -11.48
C LEU A 22 35.35 -6.17 -11.66
N SER A 23 35.39 -5.20 -10.76
CA SER A 23 36.37 -4.11 -10.73
C SER A 23 37.80 -4.64 -10.63
N TRP A 24 38.01 -5.67 -9.80
CA TRP A 24 39.30 -6.34 -9.64
C TRP A 24 39.74 -7.03 -10.93
N ILE A 25 38.86 -7.78 -11.57
CA ILE A 25 39.14 -8.49 -12.86
C ILE A 25 39.48 -7.48 -13.96
N VAL A 26 38.74 -6.38 -14.07
CA VAL A 26 38.99 -5.32 -15.04
C VAL A 26 40.38 -4.68 -14.82
N SER A 27 40.74 -4.39 -13.56
CA SER A 27 42.03 -3.83 -13.18
C SER A 27 43.18 -4.78 -13.54
N LEU A 28 43.03 -6.09 -13.30
CA LEU A 28 44.02 -7.10 -13.67
C LEU A 28 44.18 -7.21 -15.19
N TYR A 29 43.09 -7.17 -15.96
CA TYR A 29 43.11 -7.21 -17.42
C TYR A 29 43.79 -5.98 -18.01
N VAL A 30 43.52 -4.78 -17.49
CA VAL A 30 44.18 -3.53 -17.91
C VAL A 30 45.68 -3.60 -17.63
N LEU A 31 46.08 -4.03 -16.42
CA LEU A 31 47.51 -4.20 -16.09
C LEU A 31 48.23 -5.18 -17.02
N GLN A 32 47.63 -6.32 -17.32
CA GLN A 32 48.21 -7.32 -18.24
C GLN A 32 48.30 -6.80 -19.66
N SER A 33 47.35 -5.99 -20.13
CA SER A 33 47.34 -5.36 -21.46
C SER A 33 48.44 -4.29 -21.56
N VAL A 34 48.66 -3.51 -20.48
CA VAL A 34 49.75 -2.52 -20.41
C VAL A 34 51.11 -3.18 -20.40
N ASP A 35 51.32 -4.28 -19.65
CA ASP A 35 52.57 -5.05 -19.61
C ASP A 35 52.92 -5.63 -20.99
N THR A 36 51.93 -6.06 -21.80
CA THR A 36 52.14 -6.58 -23.15
C THR A 36 52.48 -5.49 -24.17
N LEU A 37 51.95 -4.29 -24.03
CA LEU A 37 52.18 -3.14 -24.90
C LEU A 37 53.56 -2.49 -24.67
N LEU A 38 54.11 -2.57 -23.43
CA LEU A 38 55.35 -1.90 -23.03
C LEU A 38 56.58 -2.81 -22.95
N ALA A 39 56.51 -4.01 -23.51
CA ALA A 39 57.60 -5.01 -23.45
C ALA A 39 58.89 -4.61 -24.17
N GLY A 40 59.00 -3.40 -24.76
CA GLY A 40 60.12 -2.94 -25.58
C GLY A 40 61.00 -1.81 -25.06
N GLU A 41 60.60 -1.00 -24.07
CA GLU A 41 61.35 0.20 -23.64
C GLU A 41 61.60 0.26 -22.13
N ALA A 42 62.87 0.42 -21.71
CA ALA A 42 63.28 0.41 -20.30
C ALA A 42 62.71 1.60 -19.49
N ALA A 43 62.56 2.78 -20.09
CA ALA A 43 62.01 3.98 -19.42
C ALA A 43 60.50 3.85 -19.12
N ALA A 44 59.76 3.06 -19.92
CA ALA A 44 58.37 2.80 -19.72
C ALA A 44 58.11 1.84 -18.53
N ARG A 45 59.08 0.98 -18.22
CA ARG A 45 58.93 0.01 -17.09
C ARG A 45 58.89 0.66 -15.72
N GLU A 46 59.59 1.78 -15.52
CA GLU A 46 59.63 2.52 -14.28
C GLU A 46 58.32 3.26 -14.02
N GLY A 47 57.72 3.86 -15.05
CA GLY A 47 56.40 4.48 -14.99
C GLY A 47 55.27 3.47 -14.75
N VAL A 48 55.36 2.26 -15.32
CA VAL A 48 54.40 1.17 -15.10
C VAL A 48 54.51 0.63 -13.69
N ALA A 49 55.73 0.52 -13.14
CA ALA A 49 55.92 0.08 -11.75
C ALA A 49 55.25 1.04 -10.73
N GLN A 50 55.44 2.36 -10.95
CA GLN A 50 54.75 3.41 -10.11
C GLN A 50 53.24 3.39 -10.31
N ALA A 51 52.70 3.24 -11.51
CA ALA A 51 51.25 3.13 -11.75
C ALA A 51 50.65 1.86 -11.12
N ARG A 52 51.42 0.75 -11.12
CA ARG A 52 51.03 -0.52 -10.48
C ARG A 52 50.92 -0.37 -8.96
N GLU A 53 51.89 0.31 -8.35
CA GLU A 53 51.91 0.57 -6.90
C GLU A 53 50.73 1.50 -6.48
N LEU A 54 50.43 2.53 -7.26
CA LEU A 54 49.30 3.44 -7.03
C LEU A 54 47.96 2.72 -7.18
N LEU A 55 47.79 1.86 -8.19
CA LEU A 55 46.59 1.05 -8.37
C LEU A 55 46.39 0.03 -7.25
N GLN A 56 47.48 -0.61 -6.81
CA GLN A 56 47.43 -1.58 -5.71
C GLN A 56 47.07 -0.91 -4.36
N ASN A 57 47.61 0.27 -4.07
CA ASN A 57 47.29 1.07 -2.90
C ASN A 57 45.85 1.58 -2.97
N GLY A 58 45.36 2.02 -4.13
CA GLY A 58 43.97 2.42 -4.35
C GLY A 58 42.97 1.28 -4.12
N GLN A 59 43.30 0.06 -4.58
CA GLN A 59 42.46 -1.13 -4.35
C GLN A 59 42.36 -1.50 -2.85
N VAL A 60 43.49 -1.43 -2.13
CA VAL A 60 43.50 -1.68 -0.68
C VAL A 60 42.67 -0.65 0.06
N LEU A 61 42.74 0.62 -0.34
CA LEU A 61 41.94 1.69 0.26
C LEU A 61 40.43 1.47 0.04
N VAL A 62 40.02 1.10 -1.17
CA VAL A 62 38.62 0.80 -1.49
C VAL A 62 38.11 -0.41 -0.70
N LEU A 63 38.93 -1.45 -0.54
CA LEU A 63 38.58 -2.61 0.27
C LEU A 63 38.41 -2.24 1.75
N LEU A 64 39.30 -1.42 2.28
CA LEU A 64 39.24 -0.95 3.69
C LEU A 64 37.99 -0.09 3.93
N LEU A 65 37.66 0.81 3.00
CA LEU A 65 36.45 1.63 3.08
C LEU A 65 35.17 0.78 2.99
N GLY A 66 35.15 -0.22 2.09
CA GLY A 66 34.06 -1.18 1.98
C GLY A 66 33.86 -2.00 3.25
N LEU A 67 34.94 -2.46 3.85
CA LEU A 67 34.90 -3.21 5.12
C LEU A 67 34.42 -2.33 6.27
N ALA A 68 34.90 -1.10 6.37
CA ALA A 68 34.47 -0.14 7.38
C ALA A 68 32.96 0.19 7.25
N GLY A 69 32.45 0.40 6.02
CA GLY A 69 31.03 0.61 5.75
C GLY A 69 30.17 -0.59 6.15
N PHE A 70 30.64 -1.80 5.87
CA PHE A 70 29.95 -3.03 6.25
C PHE A 70 29.89 -3.21 7.77
N LEU A 71 31.02 -3.01 8.47
CA LEU A 71 31.07 -3.06 9.94
C LEU A 71 30.17 -1.99 10.57
N GLY A 72 30.16 -0.77 10.03
CA GLY A 72 29.27 0.30 10.46
C GLY A 72 27.80 -0.06 10.29
N GLY A 73 27.44 -0.69 9.17
CA GLY A 73 26.09 -1.20 8.89
C GLY A 73 25.65 -2.29 9.88
N LEU A 74 26.54 -3.22 10.20
CA LEU A 74 26.27 -4.28 11.20
C LEU A 74 26.06 -3.70 12.62
N VAL A 75 26.88 -2.73 13.00
CA VAL A 75 26.75 -2.04 14.30
C VAL A 75 25.43 -1.26 14.35
N GLY A 76 25.09 -0.51 13.31
CA GLY A 76 23.82 0.23 13.23
C GLY A 76 22.61 -0.69 13.32
N MET A 77 22.64 -1.85 12.63
CA MET A 77 21.58 -2.86 12.69
C MET A 77 21.47 -3.52 14.06
N SER A 78 22.60 -3.76 14.73
CA SER A 78 22.63 -4.31 16.10
C SER A 78 22.03 -3.33 17.10
N ILE A 79 22.34 -2.02 16.97
CA ILE A 79 21.79 -0.96 17.83
C ILE A 79 20.28 -0.84 17.61
N ALA A 80 19.81 -0.81 16.36
CA ALA A 80 18.39 -0.73 16.04
C ALA A 80 17.61 -1.95 16.57
N SER A 81 18.16 -3.16 16.38
CA SER A 81 17.58 -4.41 16.93
C SER A 81 17.51 -4.39 18.46
N SER A 82 18.58 -3.90 19.12
CA SER A 82 18.60 -3.83 20.59
C SER A 82 17.63 -2.80 21.17
N GLN A 83 17.40 -1.69 20.47
CA GLN A 83 16.39 -0.69 20.87
C GLN A 83 14.97 -1.26 20.77
N THR A 84 14.65 -1.97 19.69
CA THR A 84 13.34 -2.62 19.50
C THR A 84 13.11 -3.70 20.58
N THR A 85 14.11 -4.50 20.86
CA THR A 85 14.04 -5.56 21.91
C THR A 85 13.89 -4.94 23.31
N ARG A 86 14.58 -3.84 23.61
CA ARG A 86 14.43 -3.11 24.87
C ARG A 86 13.05 -2.46 25.02
N MET A 87 12.48 -1.93 23.93
CA MET A 87 11.13 -1.34 23.93
C MET A 87 10.06 -2.41 24.16
N LEU A 88 10.18 -3.57 23.51
CA LEU A 88 9.32 -4.74 23.75
C LEU A 88 9.48 -5.29 25.18
N GLY A 89 10.71 -5.32 25.69
CA GLY A 89 11.00 -5.71 27.08
C GLY A 89 10.36 -4.77 28.09
N ARG A 90 10.40 -3.46 27.86
CA ARG A 90 9.74 -2.47 28.73
C ARG A 90 8.22 -2.57 28.68
N LEU A 91 7.64 -2.80 27.49
CA LEU A 91 6.20 -3.06 27.35
C LEU A 91 5.78 -4.33 28.10
N LYS A 92 6.54 -5.42 27.93
CA LYS A 92 6.30 -6.67 28.66
C LYS A 92 6.43 -6.49 30.18
N GLN A 93 7.43 -5.74 30.64
CA GLN A 93 7.62 -5.43 32.05
C GLN A 93 6.52 -4.53 32.62
N ALA A 94 6.09 -3.51 31.85
CA ALA A 94 4.96 -2.66 32.25
C ALA A 94 3.65 -3.46 32.31
N THR A 95 3.41 -4.37 31.36
CA THR A 95 2.24 -5.27 31.38
C THR A 95 2.30 -6.27 32.53
N GLN A 96 3.47 -6.81 32.85
CA GLN A 96 3.66 -7.66 34.03
C GLN A 96 3.50 -6.89 35.34
N GLN A 97 4.05 -5.69 35.45
CA GLN A 97 3.88 -4.84 36.62
C GLN A 97 2.41 -4.44 36.85
N LEU A 98 1.67 -4.17 35.76
CA LEU A 98 0.22 -3.94 35.84
C LEU A 98 -0.53 -5.22 36.28
N ALA A 99 -0.14 -6.38 35.80
CA ALA A 99 -0.71 -7.65 36.21
C ALA A 99 -0.38 -7.97 37.68
N ASP A 100 0.87 -7.73 38.11
CA ASP A 100 1.30 -7.94 39.49
C ASP A 100 0.65 -6.95 40.48
N VAL A 101 0.44 -5.68 40.08
CA VAL A 101 -0.28 -4.68 40.90
C VAL A 101 -1.76 -5.02 41.02
N VAL A 102 -2.37 -5.62 39.99
CA VAL A 102 -3.77 -6.09 40.02
C VAL A 102 -3.89 -7.38 40.85
N LEU A 103 -2.83 -8.22 40.90
CA LEU A 103 -2.84 -9.47 41.69
C LEU A 103 -2.41 -9.28 43.15
N ASP A 104 -1.63 -8.23 43.47
CA ASP A 104 -1.13 -7.95 44.83
C ASP A 104 -2.04 -7.02 45.68
N GLN A 105 -3.13 -6.49 45.09
CA GLN A 105 -4.19 -5.93 45.91
C GLN A 105 -4.94 -7.09 46.55
N GLU A 106 -4.66 -7.32 47.86
CA GLU A 106 -5.49 -8.14 48.72
C GLU A 106 -6.95 -7.69 48.56
N LEU A 107 -7.69 -8.45 47.76
CA LEU A 107 -9.10 -8.23 47.53
C LEU A 107 -9.78 -8.48 48.88
N PRO A 108 -10.63 -7.55 49.33
CA PRO A 108 -11.44 -7.81 50.54
C PRO A 108 -12.26 -9.08 50.29
N GLU A 109 -12.21 -9.99 51.25
CA GLU A 109 -12.85 -11.33 51.25
C GLU A 109 -14.39 -11.32 51.11
N ASN A 110 -15.00 -10.21 50.68
CA ASN A 110 -16.44 -10.12 50.50
C ASN A 110 -16.81 -9.46 49.16
N GLY A 111 -16.91 -10.28 48.12
CA GLY A 111 -17.48 -9.79 46.86
C GLY A 111 -17.12 -10.59 45.64
N SER A 112 -17.71 -11.76 45.47
CA SER A 112 -17.56 -12.62 44.26
C SER A 112 -17.99 -11.97 42.93
N ASN A 113 -18.57 -10.77 42.94
CA ASN A 113 -19.11 -10.11 41.78
C ASN A 113 -18.14 -9.03 41.19
N VAL A 114 -17.29 -8.41 42.01
CA VAL A 114 -16.40 -7.30 41.53
C VAL A 114 -15.22 -7.85 40.72
N SER A 115 -14.72 -9.05 41.05
CA SER A 115 -13.65 -9.71 40.34
C SER A 115 -14.09 -10.12 38.91
N ASP A 116 -15.29 -10.66 38.78
CA ASP A 116 -15.82 -11.15 37.51
C ASP A 116 -16.17 -9.99 36.54
N ASP A 117 -16.66 -8.87 37.08
CA ASP A 117 -16.96 -7.68 36.31
C ASP A 117 -15.66 -7.01 35.79
N MET A 118 -14.64 -6.90 36.65
CA MET A 118 -13.34 -6.34 36.28
C MET A 118 -12.60 -7.21 35.25
N GLU A 119 -12.68 -8.55 35.40
CA GLU A 119 -12.12 -9.47 34.42
C GLU A 119 -12.84 -9.39 33.07
N ARG A 120 -14.16 -9.18 33.08
CA ARG A 120 -14.95 -8.95 31.87
C ARG A 120 -14.56 -7.64 31.19
N ASP A 121 -14.41 -6.55 31.95
CA ASP A 121 -14.03 -5.23 31.44
C ASP A 121 -12.62 -5.25 30.83
N ILE A 122 -11.68 -5.95 31.49
CA ILE A 122 -10.30 -6.12 30.96
C ILE A 122 -10.33 -6.93 29.66
N ARG A 123 -11.07 -8.02 29.59
CA ARG A 123 -11.21 -8.82 28.35
C ARG A 123 -11.84 -7.99 27.22
N GLU A 124 -12.86 -7.21 27.52
CA GLU A 124 -13.48 -6.33 26.54
C GLU A 124 -12.53 -5.23 26.05
N MET A 125 -11.75 -4.63 26.96
CA MET A 125 -10.73 -3.65 26.60
C MET A 125 -9.64 -4.28 25.73
N MET A 126 -9.15 -5.46 26.07
CA MET A 126 -8.16 -6.19 25.25
C MET A 126 -8.71 -6.53 23.86
N ARG A 127 -9.98 -6.95 23.79
CA ARG A 127 -10.65 -7.20 22.51
C ARG A 127 -10.73 -5.92 21.65
N LYS A 128 -11.15 -4.80 22.23
CA LYS A 128 -11.20 -3.50 21.55
C LYS A 128 -9.82 -3.03 21.06
N ILE A 129 -8.78 -3.25 21.86
CA ILE A 129 -7.38 -2.96 21.46
C ILE A 129 -6.94 -3.84 20.28
N GLN A 130 -7.25 -5.14 20.31
CA GLN A 130 -6.91 -6.05 19.21
C GLN A 130 -7.66 -5.70 17.93
N GLU A 131 -8.96 -5.39 18.03
CA GLU A 131 -9.76 -4.94 16.89
C GLU A 131 -9.22 -3.63 16.30
N SER A 132 -8.88 -2.66 17.16
CA SER A 132 -8.28 -1.40 16.73
C SER A 132 -6.91 -1.61 16.04
N GLN A 133 -6.09 -2.53 16.55
CA GLN A 133 -4.81 -2.88 15.92
C GLN A 133 -5.01 -3.55 14.55
N GLN A 134 -5.99 -4.44 14.43
CA GLN A 134 -6.31 -5.08 13.15
C GLN A 134 -6.77 -4.05 12.11
N LEU A 135 -7.63 -3.10 12.51
CA LEU A 135 -8.08 -2.01 11.64
C LEU A 135 -6.93 -1.11 11.19
N CYS A 136 -5.98 -0.82 12.09
CA CYS A 136 -4.78 -0.06 11.72
C CYS A 136 -3.86 -0.79 10.73
N LEU A 137 -3.77 -2.13 10.84
CA LEU A 137 -2.99 -2.96 9.92
C LEU A 137 -3.68 -3.16 8.55
N ASP A 138 -5.02 -3.08 8.53
CA ASP A 138 -5.85 -3.19 7.33
C ASP A 138 -5.86 -1.90 6.50
N ALA A 139 -5.56 -0.74 7.11
CA ALA A 139 -5.57 0.53 6.42
C ALA A 139 -4.56 0.58 5.27
N SER A 140 -4.97 1.13 4.14
CA SER A 140 -4.10 1.32 2.97
C SER A 140 -2.87 2.17 3.35
N PRO A 141 -1.64 1.70 3.10
CA PRO A 141 -0.45 2.49 3.41
C PRO A 141 -0.33 3.75 2.56
N LEU A 142 -1.03 3.81 1.42
CA LEU A 142 -0.99 4.90 0.46
C LEU A 142 -1.98 6.01 0.80
N THR A 143 -3.25 5.66 1.02
CA THR A 143 -4.34 6.62 1.27
C THR A 143 -4.68 6.79 2.74
N ARG A 144 -4.25 5.88 3.60
CA ARG A 144 -4.64 5.77 5.02
C ARG A 144 -6.11 5.46 5.25
N LEU A 145 -6.88 5.22 4.20
CA LEU A 145 -8.26 4.78 4.29
C LEU A 145 -8.33 3.34 4.81
N PRO A 146 -9.39 2.99 5.57
CA PRO A 146 -9.66 1.63 6.00
C PRO A 146 -9.69 0.64 4.83
N GLY A 147 -9.24 -0.60 5.04
CA GLY A 147 -9.19 -1.65 4.04
C GLY A 147 -10.36 -2.62 4.10
N ASN A 148 -10.13 -3.82 3.56
CA ASN A 148 -11.17 -4.83 3.36
C ASN A 148 -11.84 -5.30 4.64
N ILE A 149 -11.09 -5.47 5.75
CA ILE A 149 -11.64 -5.94 7.03
C ILE A 149 -12.63 -4.92 7.58
N ALA A 150 -12.26 -3.64 7.55
CA ALA A 150 -13.12 -2.56 8.01
C ALA A 150 -14.38 -2.41 7.15
N ILE A 151 -14.24 -2.51 5.80
CA ILE A 151 -15.37 -2.49 4.86
C ILE A 151 -16.37 -3.60 5.20
N GLU A 152 -15.88 -4.83 5.38
CA GLU A 152 -16.71 -5.99 5.70
C GLU A 152 -17.42 -5.82 7.06
N GLN A 153 -16.74 -5.32 8.09
CA GLN A 153 -17.32 -5.07 9.41
C GLN A 153 -18.43 -4.03 9.36
N VAL A 154 -18.25 -2.94 8.62
CA VAL A 154 -19.29 -1.90 8.46
C VAL A 154 -20.52 -2.47 7.77
N LEU A 155 -20.35 -3.24 6.68
CA LEU A 155 -21.46 -3.89 5.98
C LEU A 155 -22.20 -4.88 6.89
N GLN A 156 -21.47 -5.73 7.61
CA GLN A 156 -22.06 -6.68 8.56
C GLN A 156 -22.83 -5.97 9.67
N GLY A 157 -22.29 -4.87 10.19
CA GLY A 157 -22.95 -4.05 11.22
C GLY A 157 -24.27 -3.48 10.73
N LYS A 158 -24.27 -2.81 9.54
CA LYS A 158 -25.49 -2.25 8.96
C LYS A 158 -26.53 -3.33 8.65
N MET A 159 -26.12 -4.47 8.13
CA MET A 159 -26.99 -5.62 7.87
C MET A 159 -27.60 -6.18 9.16
N ALA A 160 -26.82 -6.31 10.23
CA ALA A 160 -27.29 -6.83 11.52
C ALA A 160 -28.30 -5.90 12.20
N LEU A 161 -28.12 -4.58 12.04
CA LEU A 161 -29.04 -3.55 12.56
C LEU A 161 -30.27 -3.35 11.67
N GLY A 162 -30.30 -3.91 10.46
CA GLY A 162 -31.35 -3.69 9.46
C GLY A 162 -31.36 -2.27 8.89
N GLU A 163 -30.24 -1.56 9.02
CA GLU A 163 -30.07 -0.23 8.43
C GLU A 163 -29.97 -0.31 6.91
N LYS A 164 -30.67 0.58 6.22
CA LYS A 164 -30.59 0.67 4.76
C LYS A 164 -29.30 1.35 4.34
N PHE A 165 -28.63 0.76 3.37
CA PHE A 165 -27.38 1.29 2.84
C PHE A 165 -27.27 1.14 1.32
N ALA A 166 -26.36 1.88 0.75
CA ALA A 166 -25.84 1.70 -0.59
C ALA A 166 -24.32 1.59 -0.55
N LEU A 167 -23.77 0.59 -1.23
CA LEU A 167 -22.35 0.45 -1.45
C LEU A 167 -22.02 0.96 -2.85
N CYS A 168 -21.18 1.97 -2.94
CA CYS A 168 -20.60 2.49 -4.16
C CYS A 168 -19.20 1.88 -4.34
N TYR A 169 -19.04 0.98 -5.29
CA TYR A 169 -17.76 0.45 -5.71
C TYR A 169 -17.17 1.34 -6.78
N ILE A 170 -16.03 1.94 -6.53
CA ILE A 170 -15.42 3.00 -7.30
C ILE A 170 -14.09 2.50 -7.87
N ASP A 171 -13.87 2.69 -9.16
CA ASP A 171 -12.69 2.19 -9.88
C ASP A 171 -12.22 3.23 -10.92
N LEU A 172 -10.90 3.34 -11.09
CA LEU A 172 -10.28 4.23 -12.07
C LEU A 172 -10.12 3.51 -13.42
N ASP A 173 -10.77 4.03 -14.46
CA ASP A 173 -10.69 3.43 -15.79
C ASP A 173 -9.31 3.67 -16.40
N ASP A 174 -8.77 2.62 -17.05
CA ASP A 174 -7.47 2.67 -17.75
C ASP A 174 -6.26 3.08 -16.87
N PHE A 175 -6.36 2.96 -15.52
CA PHE A 175 -5.29 3.32 -14.57
C PHE A 175 -3.97 2.62 -14.89
N LYS A 176 -4.01 1.38 -15.39
CA LYS A 176 -2.80 0.68 -15.82
C LYS A 176 -2.10 1.40 -16.97
N ALA A 177 -2.84 1.87 -17.99
CA ALA A 177 -2.26 2.59 -19.11
C ALA A 177 -1.61 3.91 -18.67
N PHE A 178 -2.21 4.60 -17.69
CA PHE A 178 -1.63 5.77 -17.06
C PHE A 178 -0.30 5.45 -16.34
N ASN A 179 -0.27 4.38 -15.53
CA ASN A 179 0.96 3.95 -14.84
C ASN A 179 2.07 3.54 -15.80
N ASP A 180 1.72 2.84 -16.88
CA ASP A 180 2.68 2.43 -17.91
C ASP A 180 3.27 3.64 -18.65
N ARG A 181 2.51 4.74 -18.79
CA ARG A 181 2.92 6.00 -19.44
C ARG A 181 3.72 6.91 -18.51
N TYR A 182 3.25 7.13 -17.28
CA TYR A 182 3.75 8.17 -16.37
C TYR A 182 4.52 7.64 -15.16
N GLY A 183 4.50 6.33 -14.97
CA GLY A 183 5.17 5.64 -13.87
C GLY A 183 4.35 5.61 -12.56
N TYR A 184 4.74 4.68 -11.69
CA TYR A 184 4.03 4.41 -10.43
C TYR A 184 4.00 5.58 -9.44
N ALA A 185 4.97 6.49 -9.49
CA ALA A 185 4.99 7.65 -8.58
C ALA A 185 3.78 8.57 -8.85
N ARG A 186 3.56 8.94 -10.13
CA ARG A 186 2.43 9.78 -10.52
C ARG A 186 1.09 9.05 -10.35
N GLY A 187 1.04 7.73 -10.61
CA GLY A 187 -0.13 6.91 -10.31
C GLY A 187 -0.48 6.86 -8.82
N SER A 188 0.53 6.76 -7.95
CA SER A 188 0.32 6.80 -6.50
C SER A 188 -0.21 8.15 -6.02
N GLU A 189 0.22 9.25 -6.62
CA GLU A 189 -0.35 10.58 -6.33
C GLU A 189 -1.81 10.66 -6.76
N LEU A 190 -2.16 10.11 -7.92
CA LEU A 190 -3.53 10.06 -8.42
C LEU A 190 -4.44 9.22 -7.52
N ILE A 191 -3.97 8.06 -7.03
CA ILE A 191 -4.71 7.26 -6.04
C ILE A 191 -4.96 8.06 -4.76
N LYS A 192 -3.96 8.79 -4.25
CA LYS A 192 -4.11 9.62 -3.04
C LYS A 192 -5.18 10.68 -3.22
N ILE A 193 -5.09 11.47 -4.30
CA ILE A 193 -6.05 12.54 -4.55
C ILE A 193 -7.45 11.99 -4.79
N THR A 194 -7.58 10.81 -5.44
CA THR A 194 -8.88 10.13 -5.59
C THR A 194 -9.48 9.78 -4.23
N GLY A 195 -8.68 9.19 -3.32
CA GLY A 195 -9.12 8.92 -1.96
C GLY A 195 -9.52 10.18 -1.20
N GLU A 196 -8.79 11.27 -1.35
CA GLU A 196 -9.12 12.57 -0.77
C GLU A 196 -10.40 13.17 -1.34
N ILE A 197 -10.62 13.06 -2.65
CA ILE A 197 -11.87 13.50 -3.32
C ILE A 197 -13.05 12.73 -2.73
N ILE A 198 -12.99 11.41 -2.67
CA ILE A 198 -14.07 10.56 -2.15
C ILE A 198 -14.37 10.92 -0.70
N TYR A 199 -13.32 11.02 0.13
CA TYR A 199 -13.47 11.33 1.55
C TYR A 199 -14.10 12.71 1.77
N ARG A 200 -13.61 13.74 1.07
CA ARG A 200 -14.14 15.11 1.18
C ARG A 200 -15.57 15.20 0.67
N THR A 201 -15.89 14.55 -0.45
CA THR A 201 -17.25 14.51 -0.98
C THR A 201 -18.24 13.85 -0.01
N LYS A 202 -17.80 12.78 0.67
CA LYS A 202 -18.56 12.16 1.75
C LYS A 202 -18.87 13.17 2.86
N ASP A 203 -17.88 13.95 3.30
CA ASP A 203 -18.09 14.96 4.34
C ASP A 203 -18.99 16.14 3.90
N GLU A 204 -18.97 16.51 2.61
CA GLU A 204 -19.73 17.65 2.06
C GLU A 204 -21.17 17.28 1.66
N CYS A 205 -21.38 16.08 1.12
CA CYS A 205 -22.65 15.67 0.48
C CYS A 205 -23.28 14.41 1.10
N GLY A 206 -22.56 13.71 1.99
CA GLY A 206 -23.02 12.47 2.65
C GLY A 206 -23.49 12.72 4.09
N ASP A 207 -23.70 11.60 4.79
CA ASP A 207 -24.05 11.59 6.21
C ASP A 207 -22.80 11.37 7.08
N PRO A 208 -22.82 11.78 8.35
CA PRO A 208 -21.72 11.51 9.29
C PRO A 208 -21.36 10.03 9.44
N ASP A 209 -22.35 9.14 9.26
CA ASP A 209 -22.19 7.68 9.37
C ASP A 209 -21.75 7.01 8.06
N ASP A 210 -21.51 7.80 7.02
CA ASP A 210 -20.96 7.29 5.77
C ASP A 210 -19.52 6.84 5.95
N PHE A 211 -19.16 5.76 5.25
CA PHE A 211 -17.85 5.13 5.38
C PHE A 211 -17.13 5.07 4.04
N VAL A 212 -15.84 5.43 4.07
CA VAL A 212 -14.94 5.33 2.89
C VAL A 212 -13.86 4.32 3.18
N GLY A 213 -13.63 3.41 2.23
CA GLY A 213 -12.59 2.39 2.28
C GLY A 213 -11.78 2.32 0.99
N HIS A 214 -10.58 1.72 1.07
CA HIS A 214 -9.69 1.49 -0.05
C HIS A 214 -9.36 0.00 -0.12
N ILE A 215 -9.91 -0.69 -1.11
CA ILE A 215 -9.74 -2.14 -1.30
C ILE A 215 -8.31 -2.45 -1.70
N GLY A 216 -7.73 -1.65 -2.59
CA GLY A 216 -6.36 -1.79 -3.06
C GLY A 216 -6.21 -1.39 -4.53
N GLY A 217 -5.00 -1.00 -4.93
CA GLY A 217 -4.76 -0.49 -6.29
C GLY A 217 -5.57 0.77 -6.56
N ASP A 218 -6.46 0.70 -7.54
CA ASP A 218 -7.36 1.74 -8.03
C ASP A 218 -8.82 1.57 -7.55
N ASP A 219 -9.09 0.60 -6.64
CA ASP A 219 -10.42 0.25 -6.17
C ASP A 219 -10.75 0.88 -4.81
N PHE A 220 -11.84 1.64 -4.73
CA PHE A 220 -12.34 2.25 -3.51
C PHE A 220 -13.80 1.85 -3.23
N VAL A 221 -14.23 2.05 -2.01
CA VAL A 221 -15.61 1.85 -1.56
C VAL A 221 -16.10 3.06 -0.79
N LEU A 222 -17.33 3.47 -1.09
CA LEU A 222 -18.11 4.37 -0.25
C LEU A 222 -19.40 3.66 0.16
N ILE A 223 -19.73 3.65 1.44
CA ILE A 223 -20.99 3.14 1.98
C ILE A 223 -21.75 4.34 2.51
N THR A 224 -22.94 4.59 1.96
CA THR A 224 -23.79 5.76 2.27
C THR A 224 -25.25 5.35 2.39
N ALA A 225 -26.11 6.28 2.78
CA ALA A 225 -27.56 6.08 2.74
C ALA A 225 -28.06 6.00 1.30
N PRO A 226 -29.07 5.16 0.97
CA PRO A 226 -29.57 5.04 -0.40
C PRO A 226 -30.06 6.36 -1.02
N ASP A 227 -30.55 7.28 -0.21
CA ASP A 227 -31.07 8.57 -0.67
C ASP A 227 -29.97 9.56 -1.06
N ASN A 228 -28.73 9.37 -0.58
CA ASN A 228 -27.58 10.25 -0.86
C ASN A 228 -26.78 9.82 -2.09
N VAL A 229 -27.04 8.63 -2.63
CA VAL A 229 -26.24 8.00 -3.71
C VAL A 229 -26.06 8.92 -4.90
N GLU A 230 -27.15 9.54 -5.38
CA GLU A 230 -27.10 10.37 -6.58
C GLU A 230 -26.24 11.60 -6.36
N ALA A 231 -26.44 12.30 -5.25
CA ALA A 231 -25.68 13.52 -4.93
C ALA A 231 -24.19 13.23 -4.76
N VAL A 232 -23.86 12.17 -4.02
CA VAL A 232 -22.46 11.81 -3.73
C VAL A 232 -21.75 11.31 -4.98
N CYS A 233 -22.37 10.44 -5.78
CA CYS A 233 -21.77 9.93 -7.03
C CYS A 233 -21.51 11.05 -8.03
N GLN A 234 -22.47 11.96 -8.23
CA GLN A 234 -22.32 13.11 -9.13
C GLN A 234 -21.21 14.05 -8.65
N ALA A 235 -21.13 14.31 -7.35
CA ALA A 235 -20.10 15.18 -6.78
C ALA A 235 -18.69 14.55 -6.89
N ILE A 236 -18.54 13.23 -6.65
CA ILE A 236 -17.28 12.51 -6.85
C ILE A 236 -16.84 12.62 -8.32
N ILE A 237 -17.73 12.32 -9.27
CA ILE A 237 -17.43 12.39 -10.70
C ILE A 237 -17.01 13.81 -11.09
N ALA A 238 -17.77 14.83 -10.71
CA ALA A 238 -17.47 16.21 -11.03
C ALA A 238 -16.10 16.66 -10.47
N ALA A 239 -15.80 16.29 -9.22
CA ALA A 239 -14.53 16.62 -8.58
C ALA A 239 -13.36 15.88 -9.26
N PHE A 240 -13.52 14.58 -9.55
CA PHE A 240 -12.50 13.77 -10.21
C PHE A 240 -12.20 14.31 -11.63
N ASP A 241 -13.23 14.52 -12.45
CA ASP A 241 -13.08 15.00 -13.82
C ASP A 241 -12.46 16.40 -13.90
N SER A 242 -12.63 17.22 -12.86
CA SER A 242 -12.00 18.53 -12.77
C SER A 242 -10.50 18.46 -12.46
N VAL A 243 -10.06 17.44 -11.73
CA VAL A 243 -8.68 17.32 -11.20
C VAL A 243 -7.81 16.44 -12.09
N VAL A 244 -8.36 15.33 -12.60
CA VAL A 244 -7.58 14.30 -13.30
C VAL A 244 -6.78 14.82 -14.50
N PRO A 245 -7.26 15.80 -15.32
CA PRO A 245 -6.50 16.32 -16.46
C PRO A 245 -5.17 16.98 -16.07
N ASP A 246 -5.03 17.46 -14.84
CA ASP A 246 -3.80 18.11 -14.37
C ASP A 246 -2.66 17.10 -14.09
N TYR A 247 -2.98 15.81 -14.04
CA TYR A 247 -2.02 14.72 -13.90
C TYR A 247 -1.43 14.23 -15.22
N TYR A 248 -1.91 14.80 -16.35
CA TYR A 248 -1.39 14.50 -17.68
C TYR A 248 -0.42 15.58 -18.15
N ASP A 249 0.55 15.20 -18.98
CA ASP A 249 1.40 16.17 -19.65
C ASP A 249 0.58 17.05 -20.59
N PRO A 250 0.97 18.33 -20.81
CA PRO A 250 0.17 19.28 -21.61
C PRO A 250 -0.21 18.77 -23.01
N GLU A 251 0.69 18.00 -23.64
CA GLU A 251 0.45 17.43 -24.97
C GLU A 251 -0.62 16.34 -24.95
N ASP A 252 -0.55 15.42 -23.97
CA ASP A 252 -1.51 14.32 -23.82
C ASP A 252 -2.87 14.87 -23.40
N ARG A 253 -2.88 15.86 -22.50
CA ARG A 253 -4.08 16.60 -22.10
C ARG A 253 -4.75 17.29 -23.28
N ALA A 254 -4.00 17.99 -24.12
CA ALA A 254 -4.54 18.69 -25.28
C ALA A 254 -5.09 17.73 -26.35
N ARG A 255 -4.51 16.53 -26.48
CA ARG A 255 -4.98 15.47 -27.38
C ARG A 255 -6.22 14.75 -26.85
N GLY A 256 -6.42 14.73 -25.53
CA GLY A 256 -7.50 14.02 -24.87
C GLY A 256 -7.27 12.50 -24.76
N TYR A 257 -6.07 12.00 -25.07
CA TYR A 257 -5.71 10.58 -24.95
C TYR A 257 -4.20 10.36 -24.78
N ILE A 258 -3.84 9.19 -24.26
CA ILE A 258 -2.47 8.68 -24.27
C ILE A 258 -2.37 7.47 -25.20
N GLU A 259 -1.19 7.23 -25.75
CA GLU A 259 -0.89 6.00 -26.49
C GLU A 259 -0.18 5.03 -25.56
N GLY A 260 -0.66 3.81 -25.50
CA GLY A 260 -0.13 2.74 -24.66
C GLY A 260 -0.29 1.38 -25.33
N THR A 261 0.26 0.35 -24.69
CA THR A 261 0.20 -1.02 -25.17
C THR A 261 -0.80 -1.80 -24.31
N ASP A 262 -1.77 -2.46 -24.95
CA ASP A 262 -2.72 -3.33 -24.24
C ASP A 262 -2.04 -4.65 -23.79
N ARG A 263 -2.81 -5.47 -23.04
CA ARG A 263 -2.34 -6.78 -22.54
C ARG A 263 -1.93 -7.78 -23.64
N TYR A 264 -2.26 -7.49 -24.89
CA TYR A 264 -1.92 -8.31 -26.08
C TYR A 264 -0.76 -7.75 -26.89
N GLY A 265 -0.09 -6.67 -26.40
CA GLY A 265 1.02 -6.04 -27.09
C GLY A 265 0.61 -5.10 -28.23
N VAL A 266 -0.69 -4.78 -28.36
CA VAL A 266 -1.20 -3.91 -29.41
C VAL A 266 -1.24 -2.47 -28.91
N THR A 267 -0.67 -1.53 -29.69
CA THR A 267 -0.75 -0.10 -29.41
C THR A 267 -2.18 0.37 -29.55
N ARG A 268 -2.71 1.02 -28.50
CA ARG A 268 -4.05 1.59 -28.45
C ARG A 268 -4.01 3.02 -27.92
N ARG A 269 -5.08 3.75 -28.20
CA ARG A 269 -5.34 5.05 -27.59
C ARG A 269 -6.28 4.86 -26.42
N PHE A 270 -5.85 5.37 -25.28
CA PHE A 270 -6.61 5.38 -24.05
C PHE A 270 -7.05 6.83 -23.78
N PRO A 271 -8.34 7.11 -23.58
CA PRO A 271 -8.80 8.46 -23.24
C PRO A 271 -8.15 8.93 -21.93
N LEU A 272 -8.32 10.20 -21.57
CA LEU A 272 -8.02 10.64 -20.23
C LEU A 272 -8.86 9.81 -19.26
N MET A 273 -8.26 9.46 -18.14
CA MET A 273 -8.85 8.57 -17.13
C MET A 273 -10.22 9.07 -16.68
N SER A 274 -11.15 8.17 -16.58
CA SER A 274 -12.47 8.36 -15.99
C SER A 274 -12.62 7.53 -14.71
N ILE A 275 -13.71 7.76 -14.00
CA ILE A 275 -14.07 7.03 -12.79
C ILE A 275 -15.39 6.30 -13.00
N SER A 276 -15.41 5.00 -12.72
CA SER A 276 -16.59 4.13 -12.83
C SER A 276 -17.11 3.79 -11.45
N ILE A 277 -18.40 4.04 -11.17
CA ILE A 277 -19.01 3.78 -9.86
C ILE A 277 -20.17 2.79 -10.02
N ALA A 278 -19.99 1.57 -9.48
CA ALA A 278 -21.05 0.58 -9.42
C ALA A 278 -21.75 0.67 -8.06
N VAL A 279 -23.05 0.91 -8.05
CA VAL A 279 -23.84 1.10 -6.82
C VAL A 279 -24.76 -0.07 -6.57
N VAL A 280 -24.63 -0.71 -5.41
CA VAL A 280 -25.48 -1.77 -4.92
C VAL A 280 -26.20 -1.32 -3.66
N THR A 281 -27.53 -1.42 -3.64
CA THR A 281 -28.34 -1.03 -2.47
C THR A 281 -29.25 -2.16 -1.98
N ASP A 282 -29.42 -2.24 -0.67
CA ASP A 282 -30.35 -3.15 -0.04
C ASP A 282 -31.79 -2.58 0.07
N ALA A 283 -32.00 -1.35 -0.40
CA ALA A 283 -33.35 -0.75 -0.44
C ALA A 283 -34.34 -1.54 -1.29
N ARG A 284 -33.84 -2.27 -2.29
CA ARG A 284 -34.67 -3.04 -3.24
C ARG A 284 -34.44 -4.56 -3.18
N ARG A 285 -33.38 -5.00 -2.54
CA ARG A 285 -32.93 -6.39 -2.47
C ARG A 285 -32.32 -6.68 -1.10
N ASN A 286 -32.70 -7.79 -0.49
CA ASN A 286 -32.06 -8.23 0.73
C ASN A 286 -30.81 -9.05 0.43
N PHE A 287 -29.71 -8.74 1.09
CA PHE A 287 -28.46 -9.49 1.04
C PHE A 287 -28.29 -10.26 2.35
N SER A 288 -27.75 -11.46 2.27
CA SER A 288 -27.47 -12.29 3.45
C SER A 288 -26.00 -12.19 3.88
N THR A 289 -25.11 -11.79 3.00
CA THR A 289 -23.67 -11.69 3.26
C THR A 289 -23.04 -10.53 2.49
N PRO A 290 -21.95 -9.92 3.00
CA PRO A 290 -21.17 -8.92 2.27
C PRO A 290 -20.64 -9.45 0.93
N LEU A 291 -20.31 -10.74 0.85
CA LEU A 291 -19.85 -11.38 -0.39
C LEU A 291 -20.88 -11.28 -1.53
N GLN A 292 -22.16 -11.42 -1.23
CA GLN A 292 -23.21 -11.26 -2.25
C GLN A 292 -23.27 -9.83 -2.78
N ILE A 293 -23.03 -8.84 -1.92
CA ILE A 293 -22.97 -7.42 -2.31
C ILE A 293 -21.78 -7.19 -3.24
N ALA A 294 -20.60 -7.71 -2.87
CA ALA A 294 -19.38 -7.61 -3.67
C ALA A 294 -19.53 -8.29 -5.06
N GLN A 295 -20.18 -9.43 -5.14
CA GLN A 295 -20.45 -10.11 -6.42
C GLN A 295 -21.32 -9.25 -7.34
N VAL A 296 -22.42 -8.71 -6.81
CA VAL A 296 -23.32 -7.84 -7.59
C VAL A 296 -22.61 -6.55 -8.01
N ALA A 297 -21.79 -5.97 -7.12
CA ALA A 297 -20.99 -4.78 -7.45
C ALA A 297 -20.00 -5.05 -8.58
N SER A 298 -19.34 -6.22 -8.58
CA SER A 298 -18.43 -6.63 -9.65
C SER A 298 -19.13 -6.78 -11.00
N GLU A 299 -20.32 -7.40 -11.03
CA GLU A 299 -21.10 -7.53 -12.28
C GLU A 299 -21.48 -6.16 -12.86
N ILE A 300 -21.87 -5.20 -12.00
CA ILE A 300 -22.25 -3.85 -12.42
C ILE A 300 -21.03 -3.07 -12.87
N LYS A 301 -19.90 -3.23 -12.17
CA LYS A 301 -18.63 -2.58 -12.48
C LYS A 301 -18.21 -2.83 -13.92
N ASP A 302 -18.25 -4.09 -14.40
CA ASP A 302 -17.88 -4.42 -15.77
C ASP A 302 -18.77 -3.69 -16.79
N TYR A 303 -20.05 -3.50 -16.47
CA TYR A 303 -20.96 -2.77 -17.34
C TYR A 303 -20.68 -1.26 -17.32
N VAL A 304 -20.50 -0.66 -16.14
CA VAL A 304 -20.20 0.78 -16.02
C VAL A 304 -18.92 1.13 -16.76
N LYS A 305 -17.87 0.33 -16.62
CA LYS A 305 -16.61 0.48 -17.36
C LYS A 305 -16.74 0.41 -18.89
N SER A 306 -17.81 -0.16 -19.40
CA SER A 306 -18.09 -0.16 -20.84
C SER A 306 -18.72 1.15 -21.36
N LEU A 307 -19.17 2.02 -20.45
CA LEU A 307 -19.73 3.32 -20.80
C LEU A 307 -18.59 4.34 -20.99
N PRO A 308 -18.74 5.31 -21.90
CA PRO A 308 -17.71 6.32 -22.12
C PRO A 308 -17.69 7.37 -21.00
N GLY A 309 -16.49 7.73 -20.52
CA GLY A 309 -16.27 8.77 -19.52
C GLY A 309 -16.70 8.35 -18.12
N SER A 310 -16.62 9.26 -17.16
CA SER A 310 -16.99 9.00 -15.77
C SER A 310 -18.49 8.77 -15.62
N ASN A 311 -18.84 7.65 -15.00
CA ASN A 311 -20.25 7.24 -14.89
C ASN A 311 -20.52 6.51 -13.57
N TYR A 312 -21.80 6.51 -13.17
CA TYR A 312 -22.27 5.63 -12.10
C TYR A 312 -23.56 4.88 -12.53
N LEU A 313 -23.74 3.69 -11.98
CA LEU A 313 -24.94 2.90 -12.20
C LEU A 313 -25.43 2.28 -10.89
N VAL A 314 -26.71 2.49 -10.58
CA VAL A 314 -27.36 1.87 -9.43
C VAL A 314 -28.03 0.56 -9.87
N ASP A 315 -27.77 -0.52 -9.14
CA ASP A 315 -28.50 -1.79 -9.35
C ASP A 315 -30.00 -1.59 -9.09
N ARG A 316 -30.78 -1.69 -10.15
CA ARG A 316 -32.24 -1.57 -10.09
C ARG A 316 -32.93 -2.94 -10.15
N ARG A 317 -32.17 -4.04 -10.23
CA ARG A 317 -32.70 -5.40 -10.28
C ARG A 317 -33.36 -5.74 -8.94
N GLY A 318 -34.67 -5.80 -8.91
CA GLY A 318 -35.42 -6.30 -7.73
C GLY A 318 -35.12 -7.77 -7.48
N GLY A 319 -35.08 -8.19 -6.21
CA GLY A 319 -34.78 -9.56 -5.85
C GLY A 319 -35.77 -10.56 -6.45
N GLN A 320 -35.44 -11.12 -7.62
CA GLN A 320 -35.99 -12.41 -8.01
C GLN A 320 -35.27 -13.47 -7.19
N ARG A 321 -36.04 -14.24 -6.41
CA ARG A 321 -35.56 -15.45 -5.76
C ARG A 321 -34.94 -16.32 -6.84
N VAL A 322 -33.63 -16.54 -6.77
CA VAL A 322 -33.00 -17.67 -7.46
C VAL A 322 -33.50 -18.90 -6.73
N ASN A 323 -34.53 -19.54 -7.26
CA ASN A 323 -34.88 -20.90 -6.87
C ASN A 323 -33.74 -21.80 -7.33
N MET A 324 -32.98 -22.33 -6.38
CA MET A 324 -32.17 -23.52 -6.58
C MET A 324 -33.09 -24.74 -6.65
#